data_307b9458f8625d6d2ae472b631ddd791
#
_entry.id   307b9458f8625d6d2ae472b631ddd791
#
_cell.length_a   1.000
_cell.length_b   1.000
_cell.length_c   1.000
_cell.angle_alpha   90.00
_cell.angle_beta   90.00
_cell.angle_gamma   90.00
#
_symmetry.space_group_name_H-M   'P 1'
#
loop_
_entity.id
_entity.type
_entity.pdbx_description
1 polymer ?
#
loop_
_entity_poly.entity_id
_entity_poly.type
_entity_poly.pdbx_seq_one_letter_code
_entity_poly.pdbx_strand_id
1 'polypeptide(L)'
;MRNLREVPEFVANIVTMHLLERMNFTSGDFPNEEDEFDWACLTPAPSAKVRPFRVAEAKAHLECEVAQIVTDRNTNIVLGRIVHAHVDPSIWKDGRIDSKLLDPVCRLSGSGYAGLGDLVNVRRPEWKNIEGTVGLDAMPRAERR
;
A
#
# COMPACT_ATOMS: atom_id res chain seq x y z
N MET A 1 -10.74 -14.19 -4.73
CA MET A 1 -10.98 -14.80 -3.39
C MET A 1 -10.68 -16.29 -3.33
N ARG A 2 -10.88 -17.07 -4.42
CA ARG A 2 -10.54 -18.50 -4.45
C ARG A 2 -9.08 -18.74 -4.06
N ASN A 3 -8.13 -18.08 -4.73
CA ASN A 3 -6.70 -18.23 -4.50
C ASN A 3 -6.30 -18.00 -3.03
N LEU A 4 -6.88 -16.97 -2.34
CA LEU A 4 -6.59 -16.70 -0.93
C LEU A 4 -7.18 -17.74 0.04
N ARG A 5 -8.17 -18.53 -0.39
CA ARG A 5 -8.70 -19.64 0.42
C ARG A 5 -7.87 -20.91 0.25
N GLU A 6 -7.32 -21.12 -0.94
CA GLU A 6 -6.46 -22.27 -1.27
C GLU A 6 -5.03 -22.03 -0.74
N VAL A 7 -4.53 -20.79 -0.90
CA VAL A 7 -3.22 -20.33 -0.45
C VAL A 7 -3.44 -19.10 0.42
N PRO A 8 -3.49 -19.23 1.76
CA PRO A 8 -3.80 -18.12 2.66
C PRO A 8 -2.59 -17.16 2.85
N GLU A 9 -1.99 -16.76 1.76
CA GLU A 9 -0.81 -15.92 1.68
C GLU A 9 -0.98 -14.90 0.54
N PHE A 10 -0.43 -13.71 0.70
CA PHE A 10 -0.40 -12.71 -0.37
C PHE A 10 0.74 -11.71 -0.19
N VAL A 11 1.05 -10.98 -1.25
CA VAL A 11 1.96 -9.86 -1.21
C VAL A 11 1.21 -8.58 -1.56
N ALA A 12 1.27 -7.59 -0.67
CA ALA A 12 0.84 -6.24 -0.97
C ALA A 12 2.00 -5.46 -1.57
N ASN A 13 1.95 -5.22 -2.88
CA ASN A 13 2.92 -4.41 -3.61
C ASN A 13 2.46 -2.94 -3.58
N ILE A 14 3.32 -2.04 -3.12
CA ILE A 14 2.97 -0.62 -3.07
C ILE A 14 3.03 -0.03 -4.47
N VAL A 15 1.88 0.40 -4.96
CA VAL A 15 1.74 0.97 -6.30
C VAL A 15 2.24 2.41 -6.31
N THR A 16 3.09 2.72 -7.28
CA THR A 16 3.60 4.07 -7.56
C THR A 16 2.95 4.62 -8.83
N MET A 17 3.06 5.93 -9.09
CA MET A 17 2.53 6.53 -10.34
C MET A 17 3.09 5.83 -11.58
N HIS A 18 4.34 5.38 -11.54
CA HIS A 18 4.97 4.64 -12.64
C HIS A 18 4.30 3.28 -12.92
N LEU A 19 3.73 2.64 -11.92
CA LEU A 19 3.06 1.34 -12.03
C LEU A 19 1.54 1.42 -12.21
N LEU A 20 0.98 2.61 -12.17
CA LEU A 20 -0.47 2.82 -12.13
C LEU A 20 -1.22 2.11 -13.26
N GLU A 21 -0.79 2.31 -14.51
CA GLU A 21 -1.46 1.74 -15.67
C GLU A 21 -1.38 0.22 -15.68
N ARG A 22 -0.21 -0.35 -15.35
CA ARG A 22 -0.01 -1.81 -15.26
C ARG A 22 -0.86 -2.41 -14.16
N MET A 23 -0.89 -1.81 -12.97
CA MET A 23 -1.73 -2.24 -11.87
C MET A 23 -3.22 -2.15 -12.23
N ASN A 24 -3.65 -1.05 -12.86
CA ASN A 24 -5.02 -0.94 -13.29
C ASN A 24 -5.38 -2.02 -14.34
N PHE A 25 -4.44 -2.35 -15.22
CA PHE A 25 -4.63 -3.42 -16.19
C PHE A 25 -4.83 -4.77 -15.50
N THR A 26 -4.05 -5.13 -14.47
CA THR A 26 -4.24 -6.38 -13.71
C THR A 26 -5.57 -6.46 -12.94
N SER A 27 -6.33 -5.37 -12.86
CA SER A 27 -7.67 -5.39 -12.25
C SER A 27 -8.76 -5.89 -13.20
N GLY A 28 -8.42 -6.25 -14.44
CA GLY A 28 -9.32 -6.84 -15.42
C GLY A 28 -9.79 -8.22 -15.00
N ASP A 29 -10.87 -8.66 -15.65
CA ASP A 29 -11.48 -9.98 -15.40
C ASP A 29 -10.81 -11.04 -16.28
N PHE A 30 -9.60 -11.46 -15.89
CA PHE A 30 -8.82 -12.44 -16.63
C PHE A 30 -9.34 -13.87 -16.40
N PRO A 31 -9.29 -14.74 -17.42
CA PRO A 31 -9.47 -16.18 -17.22
C PRO A 31 -8.46 -16.73 -16.21
N ASN A 32 -8.83 -17.81 -15.51
CA ASN A 32 -7.96 -18.38 -14.46
C ASN A 32 -6.65 -18.97 -14.99
N GLU A 33 -6.59 -19.27 -16.26
CA GLU A 33 -5.45 -19.85 -16.97
C GLU A 33 -4.43 -18.80 -17.41
N GLU A 34 -4.80 -17.53 -17.32
CA GLU A 34 -3.94 -16.40 -17.69
C GLU A 34 -3.18 -15.85 -16.49
N ASP A 35 -1.92 -15.46 -16.73
CA ASP A 35 -1.07 -14.83 -15.71
C ASP A 35 -1.05 -13.33 -15.92
N GLU A 36 -1.57 -12.57 -14.95
CA GLU A 36 -1.60 -11.11 -15.00
C GLU A 36 -0.19 -10.49 -15.05
N PHE A 37 0.85 -11.19 -14.57
CA PHE A 37 2.24 -10.73 -14.71
C PHE A 37 2.65 -10.60 -16.17
N ASP A 38 2.34 -11.60 -16.98
CA ASP A 38 2.68 -11.61 -18.41
C ASP A 38 1.92 -10.51 -19.15
N TRP A 39 0.61 -10.42 -18.92
CA TRP A 39 -0.24 -9.43 -19.59
C TRP A 39 0.09 -8.00 -19.23
N ALA A 40 0.44 -7.72 -17.98
CA ALA A 40 0.83 -6.38 -17.53
C ALA A 40 2.32 -6.09 -17.74
N CYS A 41 3.08 -7.01 -18.35
CA CYS A 41 4.53 -6.90 -18.51
C CYS A 41 5.24 -6.60 -17.19
N LEU A 42 4.82 -7.26 -16.11
CA LEU A 42 5.42 -7.18 -14.78
C LEU A 42 6.38 -8.35 -14.57
N THR A 43 7.42 -8.11 -13.79
CA THR A 43 8.44 -9.13 -13.49
C THR A 43 8.17 -9.78 -12.14
N PRO A 44 7.90 -11.11 -12.09
CA PRO A 44 7.76 -11.81 -10.82
C PRO A 44 9.11 -11.91 -10.10
N ALA A 45 9.14 -11.51 -8.83
CA ALA A 45 10.30 -11.67 -7.95
C ALA A 45 9.95 -12.61 -6.78
N PRO A 46 10.84 -13.52 -6.38
CA PRO A 46 10.54 -14.47 -5.31
C PRO A 46 10.36 -13.75 -3.97
N SER A 47 9.38 -14.19 -3.19
CA SER A 47 9.18 -13.79 -1.80
C SER A 47 10.13 -14.52 -0.86
N ALA A 48 10.32 -13.98 0.35
CA ALA A 48 11.20 -14.54 1.37
C ALA A 48 10.46 -15.47 2.35
N LYS A 49 9.17 -15.22 2.62
CA LYS A 49 8.40 -15.93 3.65
C LYS A 49 7.10 -16.53 3.13
N VAL A 50 6.56 -16.03 2.03
CA VAL A 50 5.30 -16.50 1.45
C VAL A 50 5.52 -17.04 0.04
N ARG A 51 4.57 -17.84 -0.47
CA ARG A 51 4.66 -18.43 -1.82
C ARG A 51 4.39 -17.46 -2.96
N PRO A 52 3.41 -16.54 -2.87
CA PRO A 52 3.13 -15.60 -3.94
C PRO A 52 4.34 -14.73 -4.28
N PHE A 53 4.53 -14.45 -5.58
CA PHE A 53 5.58 -13.57 -6.05
C PHE A 53 5.29 -12.11 -5.71
N ARG A 54 6.38 -11.34 -5.60
CA ARG A 54 6.35 -9.88 -5.55
C ARG A 54 6.45 -9.32 -6.97
N VAL A 55 5.98 -8.10 -7.16
CA VAL A 55 6.20 -7.33 -8.40
C VAL A 55 7.57 -6.66 -8.30
N ALA A 56 8.55 -7.08 -9.11
CA ALA A 56 9.93 -6.59 -9.02
C ALA A 56 10.06 -5.06 -9.18
N GLU A 57 9.17 -4.45 -9.96
CA GLU A 57 9.17 -3.02 -10.24
C GLU A 57 8.61 -2.16 -9.08
N ALA A 58 7.94 -2.77 -8.09
CA ALA A 58 7.47 -2.03 -6.92
C ALA A 58 8.62 -1.77 -5.95
N LYS A 59 8.65 -0.57 -5.38
CA LYS A 59 9.72 -0.15 -4.45
C LYS A 59 9.54 -0.66 -3.02
N ALA A 60 8.34 -1.09 -2.66
CA ALA A 60 8.06 -1.65 -1.35
C ALA A 60 7.02 -2.77 -1.43
N HIS A 61 7.19 -3.80 -0.61
CA HIS A 61 6.33 -4.97 -0.58
C HIS A 61 6.11 -5.43 0.87
N LEU A 62 4.90 -5.91 1.15
CA LEU A 62 4.54 -6.52 2.42
C LEU A 62 4.10 -7.96 2.14
N GLU A 63 4.88 -8.93 2.61
CA GLU A 63 4.50 -10.34 2.58
C GLU A 63 3.57 -10.63 3.75
N CYS A 64 2.42 -11.21 3.45
CA CYS A 64 1.35 -11.37 4.42
C CYS A 64 0.82 -12.80 4.44
N GLU A 65 0.55 -13.29 5.65
CA GLU A 65 -0.30 -14.46 5.90
C GLU A 65 -1.71 -13.98 6.22
N VAL A 66 -2.72 -14.65 5.67
CA VAL A 66 -4.12 -14.35 5.97
C VAL A 66 -4.44 -14.71 7.42
N ALA A 67 -4.75 -13.70 8.23
CA ALA A 67 -5.17 -13.89 9.62
C ALA A 67 -6.67 -14.17 9.72
N GLN A 68 -7.48 -13.48 8.89
CA GLN A 68 -8.93 -13.62 8.88
C GLN A 68 -9.52 -13.12 7.55
N ILE A 69 -10.59 -13.76 7.11
CA ILE A 69 -11.43 -13.27 6.03
C ILE A 69 -12.83 -13.05 6.60
N VAL A 70 -13.30 -11.81 6.54
CA VAL A 70 -14.66 -11.44 6.92
C VAL A 70 -15.45 -11.19 5.65
N THR A 71 -16.52 -11.95 5.46
CA THR A 71 -17.43 -11.80 4.31
C THR A 71 -18.72 -11.17 4.76
N ASP A 72 -19.10 -10.04 4.15
CA ASP A 72 -20.42 -9.44 4.30
C ASP A 72 -21.04 -9.27 2.91
N ARG A 73 -22.12 -10.03 2.66
CA ARG A 73 -22.80 -10.10 1.35
C ARG A 73 -21.80 -10.39 0.22
N ASN A 74 -21.56 -9.42 -0.65
CA ASN A 74 -20.65 -9.51 -1.80
C ASN A 74 -19.27 -8.88 -1.53
N THR A 75 -19.02 -8.44 -0.31
CA THR A 75 -17.77 -7.79 0.08
C THR A 75 -16.93 -8.72 0.96
N ASN A 76 -15.65 -8.80 0.66
CA ASN A 76 -14.70 -9.55 1.49
C ASN A 76 -13.64 -8.58 2.03
N ILE A 77 -13.43 -8.65 3.35
CA ILE A 77 -12.35 -7.95 4.05
C ILE A 77 -11.31 -9.01 4.41
N VAL A 78 -10.10 -8.84 3.93
CA VAL A 78 -8.96 -9.73 4.25
C VAL A 78 -8.06 -9.04 5.25
N LEU A 79 -7.88 -9.65 6.42
CA LEU A 79 -6.91 -9.23 7.41
C LEU A 79 -5.64 -10.06 7.23
N GLY A 80 -4.53 -9.40 6.89
CA GLY A 80 -3.22 -10.01 6.72
C GLY A 80 -2.28 -9.66 7.87
N ARG A 81 -1.53 -10.66 8.34
CA ARG A 81 -0.39 -10.45 9.24
C ARG A 81 0.84 -10.25 8.38
N ILE A 82 1.49 -9.10 8.50
CA ILE A 82 2.77 -8.85 7.83
C ILE A 82 3.84 -9.73 8.47
N VAL A 83 4.46 -10.60 7.68
CA VAL A 83 5.52 -11.52 8.11
C VAL A 83 6.90 -11.12 7.59
N HIS A 84 6.94 -10.32 6.52
CA HIS A 84 8.17 -9.74 5.98
C HIS A 84 7.88 -8.46 5.20
N ALA A 85 8.85 -7.54 5.15
CA ALA A 85 8.78 -6.34 4.34
C ALA A 85 10.06 -6.18 3.51
N HIS A 86 9.89 -5.81 2.24
CA HIS A 86 10.98 -5.40 1.36
C HIS A 86 10.87 -3.92 1.08
N VAL A 87 11.98 -3.21 1.16
CA VAL A 87 12.06 -1.78 0.89
C VAL A 87 13.28 -1.52 0.04
N ASP A 88 13.08 -0.90 -1.12
CA ASP A 88 14.18 -0.49 -1.98
C ASP A 88 15.03 0.56 -1.26
N PRO A 89 16.38 0.40 -1.23
CA PRO A 89 17.26 1.38 -0.60
C PRO A 89 17.09 2.81 -1.14
N SER A 90 16.67 2.98 -2.39
CA SER A 90 16.46 4.30 -3.01
C SER A 90 15.39 5.15 -2.35
N ILE A 91 14.44 4.51 -1.65
CA ILE A 91 13.36 5.21 -0.93
C ILE A 91 13.60 5.27 0.59
N TRP A 92 14.70 4.67 1.08
CA TRP A 92 15.04 4.66 2.50
C TRP A 92 15.93 5.85 2.86
N LYS A 93 15.43 6.73 3.71
CA LYS A 93 16.13 7.95 4.12
C LYS A 93 15.91 8.22 5.60
N ASP A 94 16.98 8.57 6.32
CA ASP A 94 16.93 8.94 7.73
C ASP A 94 16.16 7.94 8.62
N GLY A 95 16.36 6.63 8.38
CA GLY A 95 15.75 5.55 9.16
C GLY A 95 14.28 5.28 8.85
N ARG A 96 13.75 5.81 7.74
CA ARG A 96 12.35 5.66 7.34
C ARG A 96 12.18 5.67 5.82
N ILE A 97 11.00 5.27 5.36
CA ILE A 97 10.60 5.43 3.95
C ILE A 97 10.30 6.91 3.70
N ASP A 98 10.97 7.49 2.71
CA ASP A 98 10.66 8.82 2.20
C ASP A 98 9.46 8.74 1.25
N SER A 99 8.35 9.36 1.62
CA SER A 99 7.10 9.29 0.86
C SER A 99 7.20 9.93 -0.52
N LYS A 100 8.03 10.97 -0.71
CA LYS A 100 8.24 11.59 -2.02
C LYS A 100 9.04 10.69 -2.96
N LEU A 101 10.05 9.99 -2.44
CA LEU A 101 10.83 9.03 -3.22
C LEU A 101 10.04 7.75 -3.53
N LEU A 102 9.14 7.35 -2.64
CA LEU A 102 8.22 6.24 -2.88
C LEU A 102 7.19 6.60 -3.96
N ASP A 103 6.63 7.82 -3.93
CA ASP A 103 5.59 8.32 -4.85
C ASP A 103 4.37 7.39 -4.96
N PRO A 104 3.69 7.06 -3.84
CA PRO A 104 2.58 6.12 -3.85
C PRO A 104 1.33 6.71 -4.48
N VAL A 105 0.51 5.82 -5.05
CA VAL A 105 -0.78 6.17 -5.64
C VAL A 105 -1.90 6.00 -4.62
N CYS A 106 -2.79 6.97 -4.57
CA CYS A 106 -4.04 6.91 -3.81
C CYS A 106 -5.21 6.56 -4.73
N ARG A 107 -6.01 5.56 -4.37
CA ARG A 107 -7.28 5.25 -5.04
C ARG A 107 -8.36 6.23 -4.57
N LEU A 108 -9.03 6.85 -5.53
CA LEU A 108 -10.21 7.68 -5.31
C LEU A 108 -11.49 6.94 -5.72
N SER A 109 -12.61 7.64 -5.77
CA SER A 109 -13.87 7.05 -6.23
C SER A 109 -13.88 6.78 -7.74
N GLY A 110 -14.64 5.78 -8.16
CA GLY A 110 -14.77 5.42 -9.57
C GLY A 110 -13.45 4.96 -10.18
N SER A 111 -13.03 5.53 -11.30
CA SER A 111 -11.76 5.27 -11.98
C SER A 111 -10.66 6.28 -11.61
N GLY A 112 -10.88 7.10 -10.57
CA GLY A 112 -9.95 8.15 -10.18
C GLY A 112 -8.76 7.62 -9.37
N TYR A 113 -7.59 8.19 -9.63
CA TYR A 113 -6.37 8.01 -8.86
C TYR A 113 -5.70 9.36 -8.65
N ALA A 114 -4.88 9.48 -7.62
CA ALA A 114 -4.06 10.66 -7.37
C ALA A 114 -2.68 10.23 -6.85
N GLY A 115 -1.66 11.00 -7.22
CA GLY A 115 -0.33 10.92 -6.60
C GLY A 115 -0.25 11.78 -5.35
N LEU A 116 0.94 11.85 -4.75
CA LEU A 116 1.20 12.76 -3.64
C LEU A 116 1.21 14.20 -4.13
N GLY A 117 0.42 15.04 -3.45
CA GLY A 117 0.56 16.49 -3.50
C GLY A 117 1.62 17.00 -2.52
N ASP A 118 1.46 18.24 -2.06
CA ASP A 118 2.31 18.82 -1.03
C ASP A 118 2.22 18.03 0.28
N LEU A 119 3.36 17.67 0.85
CA LEU A 119 3.41 17.02 2.15
C LEU A 119 3.18 18.07 3.25
N VAL A 120 2.20 17.80 4.09
CA VAL A 120 1.85 18.63 5.23
C VAL A 120 2.18 17.88 6.51
N ASN A 121 3.02 18.45 7.35
CA ASN A 121 3.33 17.91 8.66
C ASN A 121 2.51 18.64 9.73
N VAL A 122 1.78 17.86 10.53
CA VAL A 122 1.05 18.41 11.67
C VAL A 122 1.50 17.63 12.90
N ARG A 123 2.05 18.33 13.87
CA ARG A 123 2.47 17.70 15.14
C ARG A 123 1.23 17.22 15.89
N ARG A 124 1.29 16.00 16.41
CA ARG A 124 0.29 15.52 17.34
C ARG A 124 0.40 16.35 18.64
N PRO A 125 -0.70 16.96 19.12
CA PRO A 125 -0.66 17.70 20.38
C PRO A 125 -0.46 16.73 21.54
N GLU A 126 0.32 17.15 22.54
CA GLU A 126 0.46 16.50 23.82
C GLU A 126 -0.40 17.23 24.83
N TRP A 127 -1.17 16.51 25.63
CA TRP A 127 -2.10 17.11 26.60
C TRP A 127 -1.44 18.18 27.49
N LYS A 128 -0.25 17.89 28.02
CA LYS A 128 0.53 18.81 28.87
C LYS A 128 0.80 20.18 28.23
N ASN A 129 0.77 20.26 26.88
CA ASN A 129 1.07 21.49 26.12
C ASN A 129 -0.21 22.26 25.72
N ILE A 130 -1.38 21.64 25.90
CA ILE A 130 -2.68 22.21 25.51
C ILE A 130 -3.67 22.32 26.68
N GLU A 131 -3.27 21.81 27.85
CA GLU A 131 -4.10 21.88 29.05
C GLU A 131 -4.43 23.33 29.40
N GLY A 132 -5.72 23.64 29.58
CA GLY A 132 -6.22 24.99 29.81
C GLY A 132 -6.38 25.87 28.56
N THR A 133 -5.99 25.38 27.36
CA THR A 133 -6.18 26.09 26.08
C THR A 133 -7.34 25.50 25.33
N VAL A 134 -8.32 26.32 24.92
CA VAL A 134 -9.53 25.86 24.24
C VAL A 134 -9.65 26.54 22.87
N GLY A 135 -10.06 25.77 21.86
CA GLY A 135 -10.38 26.28 20.54
C GLY A 135 -9.20 26.27 19.56
N LEU A 136 -9.28 27.10 18.51
CA LEU A 136 -8.34 27.10 17.39
C LEU A 136 -6.91 27.50 17.80
N ASP A 137 -6.74 28.27 18.87
CA ASP A 137 -5.42 28.71 19.36
C ASP A 137 -4.60 27.56 19.96
N ALA A 138 -5.26 26.47 20.36
CA ALA A 138 -4.60 25.25 20.84
C ALA A 138 -4.13 24.33 19.69
N MET A 139 -4.55 24.60 18.45
CA MET A 139 -4.26 23.73 17.31
C MET A 139 -2.86 24.01 16.76
N PRO A 140 -1.99 22.98 16.63
CA PRO A 140 -0.72 23.14 15.95
C PRO A 140 -0.97 23.51 14.49
N ARG A 141 -0.26 24.53 14.00
CA ARG A 141 -0.34 24.91 12.59
C ARG A 141 0.35 23.88 11.71
N ALA A 142 -0.26 23.61 10.56
CA ALA A 142 0.32 22.73 9.56
C ALA A 142 1.56 23.38 8.90
N GLU A 143 2.66 22.64 8.84
CA GLU A 143 3.87 23.04 8.13
C GLU A 143 3.85 22.37 6.74
N ARG A 144 3.86 23.17 5.68
CA ARG A 144 4.02 22.67 4.29
C ARG A 144 5.52 22.55 3.96
N ARG A 145 5.91 21.47 3.36
CA ARG A 145 7.28 21.22 2.89
C ARG A 145 7.30 20.87 1.41
#